data_e65cb509a5bf150ed3c544e3620b38fd
#
_entry.id   e65cb509a5bf150ed3c544e3620b38fd
#
_cell.length_a   1.000
_cell.length_b   1.000
_cell.length_c   1.000
_cell.angle_alpha   90.00
_cell.angle_beta   90.00
_cell.angle_gamma   90.00
#
_symmetry.space_group_name_H-M   'P 1'
#
loop_
_entity.id
_entity.type
_entity.pdbx_description
1 polymer ?
#
loop_
_entity_poly.entity_id
_entity_poly.type
_entity_poly.pdbx_seq_one_letter_code
_entity_poly.pdbx_strand_id
1 'polypeptide(L)'
;MASKPAGRRRSPRTSQAPSGRRARRGKRARAKARIGPMGIRTAPRGDRFYPAEMAIRDYALGMPESREDFPWGHRAFRVSNKVFLFLAWDDGVFSFTAKLPQSQTIALMLAFTEPTGYGMGKSGWVTARFSGREEVPVGMLCQWIEESYRAVAPKSMLARLPADLLRSLGTGGSPLPRRRGKPLGGRGA
;
A
#
# COMPACT_ATOMS: atom_id res chain seq x y z
N MET A 1 88.58 2.06 9.99
CA MET A 1 88.85 1.09 11.06
C MET A 1 87.51 0.70 11.64
N ALA A 2 87.00 -0.46 11.29
CA ALA A 2 86.82 -1.63 12.14
C ALA A 2 85.83 -1.33 13.29
N SER A 3 84.72 -2.00 13.56
CA SER A 3 84.39 -3.42 13.44
C SER A 3 82.87 -3.62 13.73
N LYS A 4 82.26 -4.60 13.11
CA LYS A 4 81.09 -5.39 13.55
C LYS A 4 81.52 -6.25 14.77
N PRO A 5 80.61 -6.85 15.57
CA PRO A 5 79.51 -7.73 15.13
C PRO A 5 78.24 -7.75 16.04
N ALA A 6 77.15 -8.19 15.48
CA ALA A 6 76.37 -9.42 15.72
C ALA A 6 75.65 -9.64 17.08
N GLY A 7 74.41 -9.82 17.05
CA GLY A 7 73.60 -10.37 18.14
C GLY A 7 72.18 -10.78 17.68
N ARG A 8 72.07 -11.97 17.11
CA ARG A 8 70.78 -12.68 16.86
C ARG A 8 70.16 -13.00 18.19
N ARG A 9 68.86 -12.77 18.33
CA ARG A 9 67.97 -13.69 19.06
C ARG A 9 66.59 -13.74 18.46
N ARG A 10 66.18 -14.96 18.29
CA ARG A 10 64.96 -15.48 17.66
C ARG A 10 63.73 -15.29 18.55
N SER A 11 62.59 -15.27 17.87
CA SER A 11 61.19 -15.40 18.23
C SER A 11 60.87 -16.34 19.39
N PRO A 12 59.64 -16.25 19.95
CA PRO A 12 58.65 -17.15 19.36
C PRO A 12 57.27 -16.54 19.09
N ARG A 13 56.72 -17.07 18.04
CA ARG A 13 55.35 -17.21 17.67
C ARG A 13 54.45 -17.57 18.86
N THR A 14 53.35 -16.88 18.99
CA THR A 14 52.11 -17.53 19.40
C THR A 14 50.96 -16.96 18.57
N SER A 15 50.54 -17.78 17.67
CA SER A 15 49.29 -17.71 16.93
C SER A 15 48.13 -18.02 17.86
N GLN A 16 47.19 -17.14 17.94
CA GLN A 16 45.79 -17.56 18.18
C GLN A 16 44.87 -16.55 17.50
N ALA A 17 44.33 -16.96 16.38
CA ALA A 17 43.18 -16.34 15.77
C ALA A 17 41.91 -16.70 16.55
N PRO A 18 41.03 -15.77 16.90
CA PRO A 18 39.71 -16.11 17.32
C PRO A 18 38.89 -16.46 16.08
N SER A 19 38.38 -17.69 16.08
CA SER A 19 37.40 -18.23 15.16
C SER A 19 36.21 -17.29 15.05
N GLY A 20 36.15 -16.55 13.95
CA GLY A 20 34.97 -15.80 13.58
C GLY A 20 33.82 -16.75 13.33
N ARG A 21 32.87 -16.81 14.26
CA ARG A 21 31.53 -17.33 13.99
C ARG A 21 30.91 -16.48 12.88
N ARG A 22 31.02 -16.98 11.65
CA ARG A 22 30.22 -16.52 10.53
C ARG A 22 28.77 -16.68 10.93
N ALA A 23 28.15 -15.55 11.34
CA ALA A 23 26.72 -15.48 11.43
C ALA A 23 26.16 -15.87 10.06
N ARG A 24 25.54 -17.04 9.99
CA ARG A 24 24.72 -17.46 8.85
C ARG A 24 23.59 -16.43 8.74
N ARG A 25 23.83 -15.43 7.93
CA ARG A 25 22.80 -14.50 7.46
C ARG A 25 21.83 -15.36 6.66
N GLY A 26 20.78 -15.83 7.35
CA GLY A 26 19.70 -16.56 6.73
C GLY A 26 19.20 -15.74 5.56
N LYS A 27 19.42 -16.25 4.35
CA LYS A 27 18.72 -15.81 3.16
C LYS A 27 17.23 -16.06 3.47
N ARG A 28 16.53 -15.03 3.94
CA ARG A 28 15.07 -15.06 3.94
C ARG A 28 14.70 -15.35 2.49
N ALA A 29 14.18 -16.55 2.26
CA ALA A 29 13.60 -16.90 0.97
C ALA A 29 12.56 -15.82 0.67
N ARG A 30 12.82 -15.03 -0.37
CA ARG A 30 11.83 -14.12 -0.93
C ARG A 30 10.64 -15.01 -1.29
N ALA A 31 9.56 -14.86 -0.54
CA ALA A 31 8.31 -15.50 -0.89
C ALA A 31 7.96 -15.00 -2.29
N LYS A 32 8.04 -15.88 -3.29
CA LYS A 32 7.59 -15.57 -4.65
C LYS A 32 6.15 -15.12 -4.54
N ALA A 33 5.87 -13.90 -5.00
CA ALA A 33 4.53 -13.37 -5.09
C ALA A 33 3.61 -14.46 -5.67
N ARG A 34 2.63 -14.90 -4.90
CA ARG A 34 1.64 -15.86 -5.37
C ARG A 34 0.72 -15.10 -6.31
N ILE A 35 0.98 -15.24 -7.61
CA ILE A 35 0.05 -14.85 -8.65
C ILE A 35 -1.19 -15.72 -8.44
N GLY A 36 -2.34 -15.11 -8.17
CA GLY A 36 -3.62 -15.83 -8.07
C GLY A 36 -3.95 -16.56 -9.37
N PRO A 37 -4.97 -17.42 -9.42
CA PRO A 37 -5.27 -18.31 -10.53
C PRO A 37 -5.49 -17.63 -11.90
N MET A 38 -5.51 -16.31 -11.96
CA MET A 38 -5.59 -15.52 -13.20
C MET A 38 -4.50 -14.46 -13.30
N GLY A 39 -3.36 -14.62 -12.63
CA GLY A 39 -2.30 -13.62 -12.65
C GLY A 39 -2.60 -12.34 -11.86
N ILE A 40 -3.67 -12.35 -11.05
CA ILE A 40 -4.12 -11.18 -10.28
C ILE A 40 -3.24 -11.01 -9.04
N ARG A 41 -2.72 -9.81 -8.85
CA ARG A 41 -1.86 -9.42 -7.73
C ARG A 41 -2.68 -8.75 -6.64
N THR A 42 -3.29 -9.56 -5.78
CA THR A 42 -4.07 -9.13 -4.63
C THR A 42 -3.53 -9.79 -3.37
N ALA A 43 -3.77 -9.18 -2.21
CA ALA A 43 -3.38 -9.76 -0.94
C ALA A 43 -4.04 -11.14 -0.75
N PRO A 44 -3.28 -12.18 -0.43
CA PRO A 44 -3.85 -13.49 -0.15
C PRO A 44 -4.78 -13.46 1.07
N ARG A 45 -5.79 -14.33 1.11
CA ARG A 45 -6.57 -14.53 2.33
C ARG A 45 -5.63 -14.94 3.48
N GLY A 46 -5.70 -14.21 4.60
CA GLY A 46 -4.80 -14.39 5.73
C GLY A 46 -3.56 -13.49 5.71
N ASP A 47 -3.28 -12.78 4.62
CA ASP A 47 -2.35 -11.67 4.63
C ASP A 47 -2.92 -10.51 5.46
N ARG A 48 -2.06 -9.80 6.18
CA ARG A 48 -2.45 -8.68 7.04
C ARG A 48 -3.14 -7.53 6.28
N PHE A 49 -2.82 -7.36 5.01
CA PHE A 49 -3.40 -6.32 4.16
C PHE A 49 -4.73 -6.72 3.52
N TYR A 50 -5.09 -8.02 3.54
CA TYR A 50 -6.33 -8.49 2.94
C TYR A 50 -7.58 -7.78 3.46
N PRO A 51 -7.77 -7.57 4.79
CA PRO A 51 -8.95 -6.86 5.29
C PRO A 51 -9.03 -5.42 4.81
N ALA A 52 -7.88 -4.71 4.78
CA ALA A 52 -7.81 -3.33 4.29
C ALA A 52 -8.09 -3.26 2.79
N GLU A 53 -7.48 -4.15 1.98
CA GLU A 53 -7.74 -4.21 0.54
C GLU A 53 -9.21 -4.46 0.25
N MET A 54 -9.88 -5.39 0.98
CA MET A 54 -11.29 -5.68 0.78
C MET A 54 -12.19 -4.51 1.19
N ALA A 55 -11.88 -3.83 2.30
CA ALA A 55 -12.64 -2.65 2.71
C ALA A 55 -12.52 -1.50 1.68
N ILE A 56 -11.33 -1.25 1.17
CA ILE A 56 -11.06 -0.25 0.12
C ILE A 56 -11.76 -0.64 -1.18
N ARG A 57 -11.70 -1.90 -1.57
CA ARG A 57 -12.38 -2.45 -2.74
C ARG A 57 -13.90 -2.23 -2.66
N ASP A 58 -14.50 -2.64 -1.56
CA ASP A 58 -15.95 -2.54 -1.38
C ASP A 58 -16.40 -1.08 -1.37
N TYR A 59 -15.59 -0.19 -0.79
CA TYR A 59 -15.83 1.25 -0.84
C TYR A 59 -15.77 1.80 -2.27
N ALA A 60 -14.73 1.44 -3.03
CA ALA A 60 -14.57 1.88 -4.42
C ALA A 60 -15.70 1.37 -5.32
N LEU A 61 -16.18 0.13 -5.11
CA LEU A 61 -17.32 -0.43 -5.83
C LEU A 61 -18.65 0.23 -5.44
N GLY A 62 -18.75 0.86 -4.28
CA GLY A 62 -19.88 1.67 -3.86
C GLY A 62 -20.03 2.99 -4.63
N MET A 63 -19.00 3.44 -5.38
CA MET A 63 -19.10 4.62 -6.23
C MET A 63 -20.03 4.37 -7.43
N PRO A 64 -20.83 5.36 -7.87
CA PRO A 64 -21.75 5.20 -9.01
C PRO A 64 -21.04 4.69 -10.26
N GLU A 65 -21.59 3.64 -10.90
CA GLU A 65 -21.05 3.03 -12.12
C GLU A 65 -19.57 2.58 -12.03
N SER A 66 -19.08 2.38 -10.82
CA SER A 66 -17.74 1.85 -10.60
C SER A 66 -17.65 0.40 -11.04
N ARG A 67 -16.57 0.05 -11.73
CA ARG A 67 -16.30 -1.31 -12.20
C ARG A 67 -14.87 -1.70 -11.86
N GLU A 68 -14.71 -2.93 -11.42
CA GLU A 68 -13.42 -3.54 -11.17
C GLU A 68 -12.86 -4.16 -12.46
N ASP A 69 -11.56 -3.98 -12.69
CA ASP A 69 -10.80 -4.50 -13.81
C ASP A 69 -9.40 -4.91 -13.35
N PHE A 70 -8.69 -5.72 -14.12
CA PHE A 70 -7.37 -6.24 -13.74
C PHE A 70 -6.33 -6.04 -14.85
N PRO A 71 -6.06 -4.81 -15.28
CA PRO A 71 -5.01 -4.56 -16.24
C PRO A 71 -3.66 -4.97 -15.63
N TRP A 72 -2.89 -5.76 -16.37
CA TRP A 72 -1.56 -6.28 -15.96
C TRP A 72 -1.56 -7.02 -14.60
N GLY A 73 -2.72 -7.57 -14.20
CA GLY A 73 -2.87 -8.29 -12.94
C GLY A 73 -3.04 -7.40 -11.70
N HIS A 74 -3.02 -6.10 -11.84
CA HIS A 74 -3.34 -5.15 -10.75
C HIS A 74 -4.84 -4.87 -10.73
N ARG A 75 -5.40 -4.73 -9.55
CA ARG A 75 -6.79 -4.36 -9.36
C ARG A 75 -6.96 -2.88 -9.71
N ALA A 76 -7.81 -2.57 -10.67
CA ALA A 76 -8.15 -1.20 -11.07
C ALA A 76 -9.65 -0.96 -10.96
N PHE A 77 -10.02 0.26 -10.58
CA PHE A 77 -11.42 0.69 -10.55
C PHE A 77 -11.63 1.80 -11.56
N ARG A 78 -12.68 1.63 -12.36
CA ARG A 78 -13.01 2.52 -13.46
C ARG A 78 -14.41 3.07 -13.31
N VAL A 79 -14.58 4.31 -13.75
CA VAL A 79 -15.89 4.90 -14.03
C VAL A 79 -15.88 5.36 -15.48
N SER A 80 -16.89 4.98 -16.25
CA SER A 80 -16.83 5.07 -17.71
C SER A 80 -15.56 4.35 -18.21
N ASN A 81 -14.70 4.98 -18.99
CA ASN A 81 -13.44 4.38 -19.46
C ASN A 81 -12.21 4.90 -18.72
N LYS A 82 -12.38 5.62 -17.60
CA LYS A 82 -11.26 6.23 -16.87
C LYS A 82 -11.01 5.51 -15.56
N VAL A 83 -9.75 5.20 -15.28
CA VAL A 83 -9.33 4.65 -13.98
C VAL A 83 -9.29 5.77 -12.96
N PHE A 84 -9.77 5.50 -11.75
CA PHE A 84 -9.64 6.40 -10.60
C PHE A 84 -8.85 5.78 -9.44
N LEU A 85 -8.67 4.47 -9.40
CA LEU A 85 -7.95 3.78 -8.33
C LEU A 85 -7.22 2.55 -8.89
N PHE A 86 -5.99 2.33 -8.42
CA PHE A 86 -5.30 1.06 -8.54
C PHE A 86 -4.95 0.53 -7.15
N LEU A 87 -5.11 -0.77 -6.97
CA LEU A 87 -4.61 -1.52 -5.84
C LEU A 87 -3.69 -2.62 -6.34
N ALA A 88 -2.60 -2.84 -5.63
CA ALA A 88 -1.70 -3.95 -5.92
C ALA A 88 -1.13 -4.51 -4.61
N TRP A 89 -0.92 -5.80 -4.59
CA TRP A 89 -0.13 -6.48 -3.58
C TRP A 89 0.99 -7.24 -4.27
N ASP A 90 2.22 -6.99 -3.88
CA ASP A 90 3.39 -7.65 -4.45
C ASP A 90 4.45 -7.84 -3.36
N ASP A 91 4.85 -9.08 -3.15
CA ASP A 91 5.92 -9.48 -2.22
C ASP A 91 5.78 -8.90 -0.80
N GLY A 92 4.55 -8.87 -0.27
CA GLY A 92 4.26 -8.34 1.08
C GLY A 92 4.15 -6.82 1.16
N VAL A 93 4.10 -6.14 0.02
CA VAL A 93 3.84 -4.70 -0.06
C VAL A 93 2.45 -4.47 -0.66
N PHE A 94 1.60 -3.78 0.08
CA PHE A 94 0.32 -3.30 -0.42
C PHE A 94 0.48 -1.88 -0.96
N SER A 95 0.01 -1.64 -2.17
CA SER A 95 0.07 -0.36 -2.86
C SER A 95 -1.32 0.13 -3.20
N PHE A 96 -1.54 1.41 -2.94
CA PHE A 96 -2.75 2.15 -3.27
C PHE A 96 -2.36 3.35 -4.14
N THR A 97 -3.00 3.54 -5.29
CA THR A 97 -2.67 4.64 -6.20
C THR A 97 -3.95 5.33 -6.65
N ALA A 98 -4.06 6.63 -6.35
CA ALA A 98 -5.22 7.46 -6.65
C ALA A 98 -4.82 8.84 -7.21
N LYS A 99 -5.75 9.49 -7.91
CA LYS A 99 -5.56 10.83 -8.45
C LYS A 99 -6.04 11.87 -7.46
N LEU A 100 -5.13 12.69 -6.94
CA LEU A 100 -5.38 13.65 -5.86
C LEU A 100 -5.05 15.09 -6.31
N PRO A 101 -5.83 15.69 -7.22
CA PRO A 101 -5.51 17.01 -7.74
C PRO A 101 -5.56 18.12 -6.68
N GLN A 102 -6.32 17.94 -5.60
CA GLN A 102 -6.46 18.89 -4.50
C GLN A 102 -5.52 18.56 -3.35
N SER A 103 -5.45 17.28 -2.98
CA SER A 103 -4.71 16.82 -1.79
C SER A 103 -3.28 16.38 -2.09
N GLN A 104 -2.81 16.40 -3.34
CA GLN A 104 -1.51 15.86 -3.74
C GLN A 104 -0.36 16.38 -2.86
N THR A 105 -0.29 17.70 -2.67
CA THR A 105 0.82 18.31 -1.90
C THR A 105 0.85 17.82 -0.46
N ILE A 106 -0.31 17.75 0.19
CA ILE A 106 -0.43 17.27 1.58
C ILE A 106 -0.18 15.76 1.63
N ALA A 107 -0.73 15.03 0.69
CA ALA A 107 -0.53 13.57 0.61
C ALA A 107 0.96 13.22 0.49
N LEU A 108 1.73 13.94 -0.33
CA LEU A 108 3.16 13.70 -0.52
C LEU A 108 4.03 14.10 0.69
N MET A 109 3.48 14.69 1.73
CA MET A 109 4.18 14.91 3.02
C MET A 109 4.17 13.68 3.92
N LEU A 110 3.36 12.67 3.61
CA LEU A 110 3.27 11.44 4.39
C LEU A 110 4.40 10.48 4.01
N ALA A 111 5.04 9.88 5.01
CA ALA A 111 6.22 9.05 4.84
C ALA A 111 6.01 7.79 3.96
N PHE A 112 4.76 7.32 3.84
CA PHE A 112 4.38 6.14 3.07
C PHE A 112 3.89 6.47 1.65
N THR A 113 4.05 7.71 1.18
CA THR A 113 3.57 8.15 -0.14
C THR A 113 4.68 8.63 -1.04
N GLU A 114 4.46 8.49 -2.34
CA GLU A 114 5.36 8.96 -3.38
C GLU A 114 4.57 9.44 -4.62
N PRO A 115 5.14 10.32 -5.45
CA PRO A 115 4.55 10.60 -6.75
C PRO A 115 4.51 9.33 -7.59
N THR A 116 3.36 9.06 -8.20
CA THR A 116 3.22 7.87 -9.07
C THR A 116 4.19 7.94 -10.25
N GLY A 117 4.86 6.83 -10.53
CA GLY A 117 5.80 6.70 -11.63
C GLY A 117 5.19 6.96 -13.03
N TYR A 118 6.00 6.76 -14.08
CA TYR A 118 5.59 6.91 -15.49
C TYR A 118 4.99 8.26 -15.86
N GLY A 119 5.39 9.32 -15.14
CA GLY A 119 4.90 10.69 -15.37
C GLY A 119 3.50 10.97 -14.81
N MET A 120 2.81 9.98 -14.25
CA MET A 120 1.47 10.15 -13.69
C MET A 120 1.45 11.12 -12.49
N GLY A 121 2.51 11.16 -11.69
CA GLY A 121 2.64 12.09 -10.57
C GLY A 121 2.47 13.55 -10.96
N LYS A 122 2.92 13.95 -12.17
CA LYS A 122 2.72 15.31 -12.71
C LYS A 122 1.24 15.65 -12.96
N SER A 123 0.39 14.64 -13.08
CA SER A 123 -1.06 14.77 -13.28
C SER A 123 -1.87 14.57 -12.00
N GLY A 124 -1.22 14.65 -10.83
CA GLY A 124 -1.88 14.54 -9.53
C GLY A 124 -2.01 13.12 -8.99
N TRP A 125 -1.36 12.12 -9.59
CA TRP A 125 -1.40 10.75 -9.09
C TRP A 125 -0.39 10.54 -7.96
N VAL A 126 -0.85 9.94 -6.87
CA VAL A 126 -0.07 9.60 -5.68
C VAL A 126 -0.18 8.11 -5.42
N THR A 127 0.95 7.50 -5.10
CA THR A 127 1.03 6.10 -4.66
C THR A 127 1.35 6.05 -3.18
N ALA A 128 0.51 5.39 -2.39
CA ALA A 128 0.80 5.02 -1.01
C ALA A 128 1.26 3.56 -0.97
N ARG A 129 2.33 3.27 -0.20
CA ARG A 129 2.90 1.93 -0.04
C ARG A 129 2.95 1.56 1.42
N PHE A 130 2.48 0.37 1.73
CA PHE A 130 2.46 -0.17 3.07
C PHE A 130 3.23 -1.49 3.10
N SER A 131 4.20 -1.58 4.00
CA SER A 131 5.03 -2.76 4.19
C SER A 131 5.23 -3.03 5.69
N GLY A 132 5.68 -4.23 6.05
CA GLY A 132 6.00 -4.52 7.44
C GLY A 132 4.79 -4.49 8.37
N ARG A 133 4.83 -3.70 9.46
CA ARG A 133 3.79 -3.64 10.50
C ARG A 133 2.93 -2.38 10.44
N GLU A 134 3.11 -1.56 9.44
CA GLU A 134 2.34 -0.32 9.28
C GLU A 134 0.85 -0.60 9.15
N GLU A 135 0.04 0.17 9.83
CA GLU A 135 -1.41 0.10 9.71
C GLU A 135 -1.85 0.88 8.47
N VAL A 136 -2.78 0.30 7.70
CA VAL A 136 -3.35 0.96 6.52
C VAL A 136 -4.45 1.91 6.99
N PRO A 137 -4.32 3.23 6.78
CA PRO A 137 -5.32 4.21 7.22
C PRO A 137 -6.55 4.21 6.28
N VAL A 138 -7.35 3.14 6.33
CA VAL A 138 -8.47 2.89 5.40
C VAL A 138 -9.41 4.09 5.30
N GLY A 139 -9.75 4.75 6.42
CA GLY A 139 -10.65 5.91 6.41
C GLY A 139 -10.12 7.07 5.59
N MET A 140 -8.82 7.38 5.68
CA MET A 140 -8.17 8.41 4.88
C MET A 140 -8.12 8.00 3.40
N LEU A 141 -7.79 6.74 3.12
CA LEU A 141 -7.74 6.25 1.75
C LEU A 141 -9.12 6.26 1.09
N CYS A 142 -10.20 6.05 1.83
CA CYS A 142 -11.57 6.21 1.33
C CYS A 142 -11.85 7.67 0.90
N GLN A 143 -11.39 8.67 1.65
CA GLN A 143 -11.49 10.08 1.23
C GLN A 143 -10.71 10.34 -0.06
N TRP A 144 -9.54 9.73 -0.23
CA TRP A 144 -8.76 9.83 -1.46
C TRP A 144 -9.44 9.14 -2.65
N ILE A 145 -10.17 8.04 -2.41
CA ILE A 145 -11.01 7.42 -3.44
C ILE A 145 -12.07 8.39 -3.93
N GLU A 146 -12.74 9.07 -3.03
CA GLU A 146 -13.76 10.07 -3.39
C GLU A 146 -13.18 11.20 -4.23
N GLU A 147 -12.04 11.77 -3.80
CA GLU A 147 -11.37 12.82 -4.56
C GLU A 147 -10.97 12.32 -5.94
N SER A 148 -10.37 11.15 -6.02
CA SER A 148 -9.94 10.54 -7.27
C SER A 148 -11.11 10.25 -8.21
N TYR A 149 -12.21 9.71 -7.68
CA TYR A 149 -13.42 9.47 -8.43
C TYR A 149 -13.97 10.79 -9.01
N ARG A 150 -14.07 11.84 -8.19
CA ARG A 150 -14.51 13.15 -8.64
C ARG A 150 -13.62 13.76 -9.72
N ALA A 151 -12.33 13.52 -9.66
CA ALA A 151 -11.36 14.01 -10.62
C ALA A 151 -11.51 13.41 -12.03
N VAL A 152 -12.12 12.21 -12.14
CA VAL A 152 -12.20 11.50 -13.42
C VAL A 152 -13.62 11.19 -13.90
N ALA A 153 -14.61 11.15 -13.00
CA ALA A 153 -15.98 10.81 -13.32
C ALA A 153 -16.66 11.89 -14.18
N PRO A 154 -17.53 11.50 -15.10
CA PRO A 154 -18.40 12.42 -15.81
C PRO A 154 -19.33 13.19 -14.85
N LYS A 155 -19.73 14.41 -15.20
CA LYS A 155 -20.61 15.24 -14.37
C LYS A 155 -21.95 14.54 -14.03
N SER A 156 -22.49 13.76 -14.96
CA SER A 156 -23.72 12.98 -14.75
C SER A 156 -23.56 11.92 -13.65
N MET A 157 -22.37 11.36 -13.47
CA MET A 157 -22.10 10.41 -12.40
C MET A 157 -21.87 11.11 -11.06
N LEU A 158 -21.27 12.31 -11.06
CA LEU A 158 -21.13 13.10 -9.84
C LEU A 158 -22.49 13.48 -9.24
N ALA A 159 -23.49 13.79 -10.07
CA ALA A 159 -24.85 14.06 -9.60
C ALA A 159 -25.53 12.87 -8.93
N ARG A 160 -25.03 11.65 -9.10
CA ARG A 160 -25.55 10.42 -8.52
C ARG A 160 -24.82 10.01 -7.23
N LEU A 161 -23.82 10.78 -6.81
CA LEU A 161 -23.14 10.51 -5.54
C LEU A 161 -24.13 10.67 -4.38
N PRO A 162 -24.08 9.78 -3.38
CA PRO A 162 -24.86 9.91 -2.15
C PRO A 162 -24.64 11.28 -1.48
N ALA A 163 -25.70 11.84 -0.88
CA ALA A 163 -25.67 13.20 -0.31
C ALA A 163 -24.65 13.37 0.83
N ASP A 164 -24.33 12.30 1.56
CA ASP A 164 -23.30 12.25 2.57
C ASP A 164 -21.88 12.40 1.96
N LEU A 165 -21.64 11.77 0.83
CA LEU A 165 -20.39 11.96 0.07
C LEU A 165 -20.30 13.35 -0.58
N LEU A 166 -21.42 13.96 -0.93
CA LEU A 166 -21.44 15.34 -1.44
C LEU A 166 -21.11 16.37 -0.35
N ARG A 167 -21.41 16.08 0.91
CA ARG A 167 -21.17 16.98 2.06
C ARG A 167 -19.75 16.90 2.63
N SER A 168 -18.99 15.83 2.36
CA SER A 168 -17.64 15.64 2.93
C SER A 168 -16.61 16.68 2.48
N LEU A 169 -16.98 17.56 1.55
CA LEU A 169 -16.15 18.68 1.11
C LEU A 169 -16.21 19.91 2.04
N GLY A 170 -17.09 19.93 3.04
CA GLY A 170 -17.29 21.11 3.90
C GLY A 170 -16.78 21.00 5.33
N THR A 171 -16.52 19.79 5.83
CA THR A 171 -16.10 19.60 7.23
C THR A 171 -15.19 18.38 7.34
N GLY A 172 -13.98 18.61 7.78
CA GLY A 172 -13.05 17.53 8.12
C GLY A 172 -13.65 16.63 9.19
N GLY A 173 -13.82 15.35 8.86
CA GLY A 173 -14.22 14.30 9.78
C GLY A 173 -15.64 13.78 9.54
N SER A 174 -15.78 12.70 8.76
CA SER A 174 -17.00 11.90 8.75
C SER A 174 -16.76 10.54 9.41
N PRO A 175 -17.66 10.10 10.29
CA PRO A 175 -17.56 8.78 10.92
C PRO A 175 -17.83 7.67 9.89
N LEU A 176 -17.12 6.57 10.05
CA LEU A 176 -17.30 5.33 9.30
C LEU A 176 -18.77 4.89 9.30
N PRO A 177 -19.29 4.31 8.19
CA PRO A 177 -20.64 3.78 8.16
C PRO A 177 -20.81 2.71 9.24
N ARG A 178 -21.69 2.96 10.19
CA ARG A 178 -22.09 1.98 11.21
C ARG A 178 -22.67 0.76 10.50
N ARG A 179 -22.08 -0.41 10.69
CA ARG A 179 -22.70 -1.70 10.35
C ARG A 179 -24.10 -1.73 10.97
N ARG A 180 -25.13 -1.78 10.17
CA ARG A 180 -26.47 -2.12 10.65
C ARG A 180 -26.40 -3.55 11.19
N GLY A 181 -26.36 -3.68 12.49
CA GLY A 181 -26.55 -4.95 13.17
C GLY A 181 -27.93 -5.49 12.81
N LYS A 182 -27.97 -6.72 12.31
CA LYS A 182 -29.19 -7.48 12.10
C LYS A 182 -29.84 -7.67 13.48
N PRO A 183 -31.10 -7.32 13.69
CA PRO A 183 -31.75 -7.57 14.97
C PRO A 183 -31.84 -9.09 15.18
N LEU A 184 -31.28 -9.56 16.27
CA LEU A 184 -31.50 -10.90 16.78
C LEU A 184 -33.00 -11.03 17.12
N GLY A 185 -33.68 -11.87 16.36
CA GLY A 185 -35.06 -12.20 16.62
C GLY A 185 -35.22 -12.83 18.00
N GLY A 186 -35.94 -12.13 18.89
CA GLY A 186 -36.40 -12.66 20.14
C GLY A 186 -37.41 -13.79 19.89
N ARG A 187 -37.08 -14.98 20.35
CA ARG A 187 -38.11 -16.01 20.58
C ARG A 187 -38.68 -15.69 21.96
N GLY A 188 -39.91 -15.23 21.95
CA GLY A 188 -40.77 -15.24 23.13
C GLY A 188 -41.55 -16.54 23.18
N ALA A 189 -41.67 -17.04 24.37
CA ALA A 189 -42.41 -18.22 24.77
C ALA A 189 -43.92 -18.09 24.48
#